data_fa0718259f9558c2d336469a37447162
#
_entry.id   fa0718259f9558c2d336469a37447162
#
_cell.length_a   1.000
_cell.length_b   1.000
_cell.length_c   1.000
_cell.angle_alpha   90.00
_cell.angle_beta   90.00
_cell.angle_gamma   90.00
#
_symmetry.space_group_name_H-M   'P 1'
#
loop_
_entity.id
_entity.type
_entity.pdbx_description
1 polymer ?
#
loop_
_entity_poly.entity_id
_entity_poly.type
_entity_poly.pdbx_seq_one_letter_code
_entity_poly.pdbx_strand_id
1 'polypeptide(L)'
;MSPRALALVDGEHYPAVVRDALAQLPYEFVGAVLVGGTEKLRGDDLDYGVPLAATVEAGIESHRPEIVVDLSDEPVLGPVERFALASRVLRLGVPYAGADFRLDPPPLEPFALPSIAVVGTGKRVGKTALTGHLARLLSRSRRVVVVAMGRGGPPAPEVVAVRPTVEELVALSRAGRHAASDHLETAALVGVETVGCRRCGGGLAGAPFASNVAEGARVAAALAPELVIFDGSGAAIPPIATDRVLVAVAGHQPPAVAAGYLNAYRLLRADLVVVTMAEAGSGWEGVRDAVRAVVAPRVRVLPTVLRPRPLVDVRGRSVAYFCTAAPAAHEALAGHLTEVHGARVVHVSGSLADRGALRGELERVRADVLLVELKAAAVDVVAEFGLAQGVEVGLVANDVEAVGDGPDLDELLLELAGIEV
;
A
#
# COMPACT_ATOMS: atom_id res chain seq x y z
N MET A 1 17.25 -32.55 9.27
CA MET A 1 15.94 -32.90 9.82
C MET A 1 14.88 -32.40 8.87
N SER A 2 13.82 -33.17 8.66
CA SER A 2 12.69 -32.71 7.85
C SER A 2 11.99 -31.56 8.55
N PRO A 3 11.50 -30.52 7.83
CA PRO A 3 10.76 -29.41 8.43
C PRO A 3 9.48 -29.92 9.09
N ARG A 4 9.12 -29.36 10.26
CA ARG A 4 7.85 -29.64 10.93
C ARG A 4 6.71 -29.01 10.14
N ALA A 5 5.69 -29.78 9.79
CA ALA A 5 4.61 -29.34 8.93
C ALA A 5 3.23 -29.55 9.55
N LEU A 6 2.31 -28.60 9.26
CA LEU A 6 0.88 -28.78 9.47
C LEU A 6 0.25 -29.10 8.11
N ALA A 7 -0.45 -30.23 8.00
CA ALA A 7 -1.13 -30.62 6.77
C ALA A 7 -2.51 -29.97 6.68
N LEU A 8 -2.88 -29.47 5.49
CA LEU A 8 -4.28 -29.22 5.14
C LEU A 8 -4.77 -30.40 4.32
N VAL A 9 -5.81 -31.06 4.79
CA VAL A 9 -6.36 -32.26 4.17
C VAL A 9 -7.84 -32.06 3.87
N ASP A 10 -8.32 -32.71 2.82
CA ASP A 10 -9.74 -32.73 2.48
C ASP A 10 -10.39 -34.10 2.81
N GLY A 11 -11.71 -34.14 2.85
CA GLY A 11 -12.50 -35.34 3.08
C GLY A 11 -12.87 -36.11 1.80
N GLU A 12 -12.21 -35.79 0.67
CA GLU A 12 -12.41 -36.52 -0.59
C GLU A 12 -11.51 -37.76 -0.70
N HIS A 13 -10.62 -37.96 0.28
CA HIS A 13 -9.77 -39.14 0.41
C HIS A 13 -10.03 -39.90 1.73
N TYR A 14 -9.87 -41.22 1.70
CA TYR A 14 -9.93 -42.00 2.93
C TYR A 14 -8.77 -41.66 3.87
N PRO A 15 -9.00 -41.52 5.19
CA PRO A 15 -7.92 -41.14 6.14
C PRO A 15 -6.69 -42.03 6.06
N ALA A 16 -6.84 -43.35 5.84
CA ALA A 16 -5.71 -44.25 5.67
C ALA A 16 -4.82 -43.90 4.46
N VAL A 17 -5.41 -43.48 3.35
CA VAL A 17 -4.68 -43.10 2.13
C VAL A 17 -3.90 -41.78 2.39
N VAL A 18 -4.53 -40.81 3.05
CA VAL A 18 -3.88 -39.57 3.43
C VAL A 18 -2.71 -39.83 4.39
N ARG A 19 -2.89 -40.68 5.40
CA ARG A 19 -1.81 -41.07 6.33
C ARG A 19 -0.62 -41.69 5.60
N ASP A 20 -0.86 -42.57 4.63
CA ASP A 20 0.20 -43.18 3.83
C ASP A 20 0.92 -42.12 2.96
N ALA A 21 0.19 -41.13 2.43
CA ALA A 21 0.73 -40.03 1.66
C ALA A 21 1.60 -39.11 2.56
N LEU A 22 1.13 -38.76 3.77
CA LEU A 22 1.90 -37.96 4.73
C LEU A 22 3.26 -38.62 5.05
N ALA A 23 3.29 -39.96 5.19
CA ALA A 23 4.52 -40.71 5.48
C ALA A 23 5.54 -40.67 4.32
N GLN A 24 5.13 -40.38 3.09
CA GLN A 24 6.00 -40.34 1.90
C GLN A 24 6.54 -38.93 1.61
N LEU A 25 5.97 -37.88 2.19
CA LEU A 25 6.40 -36.52 1.94
C LEU A 25 7.62 -36.13 2.80
N PRO A 26 8.47 -35.22 2.33
CA PRO A 26 9.73 -34.87 2.98
C PRO A 26 9.54 -33.92 4.20
N TYR A 27 8.45 -34.12 4.98
CA TYR A 27 8.09 -33.31 6.15
C TYR A 27 7.88 -34.20 7.38
N GLU A 28 8.06 -33.63 8.56
CA GLU A 28 7.59 -34.18 9.82
C GLU A 28 6.21 -33.56 10.13
N PHE A 29 5.13 -34.26 9.78
CA PHE A 29 3.79 -33.76 10.06
C PHE A 29 3.47 -33.86 11.55
N VAL A 30 3.18 -32.71 12.17
CA VAL A 30 2.90 -32.56 13.60
C VAL A 30 1.42 -32.37 13.90
N GLY A 31 0.61 -32.19 12.89
CA GLY A 31 -0.85 -32.05 12.96
C GLY A 31 -1.46 -31.92 11.58
N ALA A 32 -2.79 -31.98 11.53
CA ALA A 32 -3.56 -31.74 10.32
C ALA A 32 -4.80 -30.87 10.61
N VAL A 33 -5.35 -30.25 9.55
CA VAL A 33 -6.62 -29.53 9.57
C VAL A 33 -7.45 -30.03 8.41
N LEU A 34 -8.68 -30.46 8.70
CA LEU A 34 -9.66 -30.79 7.67
C LEU A 34 -10.27 -29.49 7.12
N VAL A 35 -10.00 -29.19 5.85
CA VAL A 35 -10.40 -27.91 5.22
C VAL A 35 -11.74 -27.95 4.52
N GLY A 36 -12.33 -29.15 4.36
CA GLY A 36 -13.64 -29.38 3.73
C GLY A 36 -13.74 -30.76 3.10
N GLY A 37 -14.82 -30.96 2.33
CA GLY A 37 -15.10 -32.23 1.73
C GLY A 37 -15.58 -33.27 2.74
N THR A 38 -16.50 -34.11 2.35
CA THR A 38 -17.06 -35.17 3.24
C THR A 38 -17.33 -36.48 2.50
N GLU A 39 -17.02 -36.54 1.20
CA GLU A 39 -17.43 -37.64 0.32
C GLU A 39 -16.91 -39.02 0.78
N LYS A 40 -15.66 -39.03 1.28
CA LYS A 40 -15.02 -40.30 1.70
C LYS A 40 -14.92 -40.46 3.22
N LEU A 41 -15.51 -39.53 3.99
CA LEU A 41 -15.55 -39.66 5.44
C LEU A 41 -16.62 -40.68 5.85
N ARG A 42 -16.24 -41.66 6.66
CA ARG A 42 -17.13 -42.70 7.20
C ARG A 42 -17.26 -42.53 8.71
N GLY A 43 -18.33 -41.88 9.15
CA GLY A 43 -18.55 -41.63 10.58
C GLY A 43 -17.48 -40.68 11.18
N ASP A 44 -17.10 -40.96 12.41
CA ASP A 44 -16.16 -40.15 13.18
C ASP A 44 -14.67 -40.58 13.00
N ASP A 45 -14.40 -41.50 12.06
CA ASP A 45 -13.02 -41.97 11.83
C ASP A 45 -12.23 -40.96 11.00
N LEU A 46 -11.56 -40.06 11.72
CA LEU A 46 -10.70 -39.01 11.18
C LEU A 46 -9.22 -39.25 11.57
N ASP A 47 -8.80 -40.52 11.64
CA ASP A 47 -7.41 -40.86 11.97
C ASP A 47 -6.47 -40.68 10.77
N TYR A 48 -5.85 -39.52 10.69
CA TYR A 48 -4.78 -39.20 9.73
C TYR A 48 -3.36 -39.55 10.24
N GLY A 49 -3.24 -40.22 11.41
CA GLY A 49 -1.97 -40.56 12.04
C GLY A 49 -1.28 -39.36 12.74
N VAL A 50 -1.94 -38.20 12.74
CA VAL A 50 -1.50 -36.98 13.41
C VAL A 50 -2.70 -36.27 14.06
N PRO A 51 -2.50 -35.47 15.12
CA PRO A 51 -3.58 -34.74 15.77
C PRO A 51 -4.33 -33.80 14.80
N LEU A 52 -5.66 -33.78 14.88
CA LEU A 52 -6.48 -32.82 14.13
C LEU A 52 -6.67 -31.52 14.94
N ALA A 53 -6.46 -30.40 14.29
CA ALA A 53 -6.82 -29.08 14.79
C ALA A 53 -8.11 -28.57 14.12
N ALA A 54 -8.91 -27.81 14.86
CA ALA A 54 -10.18 -27.29 14.39
C ALA A 54 -10.03 -26.21 13.30
N THR A 55 -8.94 -25.44 13.35
CA THR A 55 -8.61 -24.39 12.39
C THR A 55 -7.12 -24.37 12.13
N VAL A 56 -6.71 -23.71 11.05
CA VAL A 56 -5.29 -23.56 10.72
C VAL A 56 -4.54 -22.75 11.79
N GLU A 57 -5.19 -21.74 12.36
CA GLU A 57 -4.63 -20.92 13.44
C GLU A 57 -4.39 -21.76 14.71
N ALA A 58 -5.39 -22.56 15.12
CA ALA A 58 -5.27 -23.44 16.27
C ALA A 58 -4.16 -24.48 16.07
N GLY A 59 -4.04 -25.02 14.85
CA GLY A 59 -2.98 -25.95 14.48
C GLY A 59 -1.58 -25.33 14.55
N ILE A 60 -1.44 -24.10 14.04
CA ILE A 60 -0.16 -23.34 14.11
C ILE A 60 0.20 -23.01 15.56
N GLU A 61 -0.76 -22.55 16.34
CA GLU A 61 -0.53 -22.19 17.76
C GLU A 61 -0.11 -23.41 18.59
N SER A 62 -0.83 -24.53 18.43
CA SER A 62 -0.60 -25.73 19.23
C SER A 62 0.65 -26.49 18.84
N HIS A 63 0.95 -26.59 17.55
CA HIS A 63 2.02 -27.48 17.05
C HIS A 63 3.27 -26.73 16.60
N ARG A 64 3.20 -25.40 16.41
CA ARG A 64 4.31 -24.53 15.97
C ARG A 64 5.06 -25.10 14.76
N PRO A 65 4.36 -25.36 13.64
CA PRO A 65 4.98 -25.89 12.44
C PRO A 65 5.89 -24.82 11.79
N GLU A 66 6.88 -25.28 11.04
CA GLU A 66 7.74 -24.42 10.22
C GLU A 66 7.12 -24.12 8.85
N ILE A 67 6.10 -24.89 8.45
CA ILE A 67 5.37 -24.75 7.18
C ILE A 67 3.97 -25.33 7.28
N VAL A 68 3.02 -24.73 6.56
CA VAL A 68 1.71 -25.35 6.28
C VAL A 68 1.74 -25.92 4.87
N VAL A 69 1.41 -27.20 4.73
CA VAL A 69 1.42 -27.93 3.46
C VAL A 69 -0.02 -28.23 3.05
N ASP A 70 -0.43 -27.70 1.91
CA ASP A 70 -1.75 -27.89 1.33
C ASP A 70 -1.76 -29.17 0.46
N LEU A 71 -2.52 -30.14 0.88
CA LEU A 71 -2.75 -31.43 0.20
C LEU A 71 -4.19 -31.54 -0.32
N SER A 72 -4.96 -30.45 -0.26
CA SER A 72 -6.35 -30.46 -0.72
C SER A 72 -6.44 -30.32 -2.24
N ASP A 73 -7.53 -30.85 -2.79
CA ASP A 73 -7.86 -30.75 -4.20
C ASP A 73 -9.07 -29.84 -4.46
N GLU A 74 -9.25 -29.45 -5.71
CA GLU A 74 -10.50 -28.85 -6.18
C GLU A 74 -11.60 -29.92 -6.31
N PRO A 75 -12.86 -29.59 -6.01
CA PRO A 75 -13.38 -28.26 -5.71
C PRO A 75 -13.39 -27.88 -4.22
N VAL A 76 -12.76 -28.65 -3.34
CA VAL A 76 -12.79 -28.40 -1.89
C VAL A 76 -12.11 -27.06 -1.56
N LEU A 77 -10.92 -26.84 -2.09
CA LEU A 77 -10.24 -25.55 -2.03
C LEU A 77 -9.89 -25.05 -3.43
N GLY A 78 -10.65 -24.07 -3.92
CA GLY A 78 -10.32 -23.32 -5.13
C GLY A 78 -9.27 -22.22 -4.89
N PRO A 79 -8.86 -21.50 -5.95
CA PRO A 79 -7.84 -20.45 -5.83
C PRO A 79 -8.20 -19.33 -4.84
N VAL A 80 -9.48 -18.98 -4.72
CA VAL A 80 -9.95 -17.92 -3.81
C VAL A 80 -9.73 -18.33 -2.36
N GLU A 81 -10.15 -19.53 -2.00
CA GLU A 81 -10.04 -20.10 -0.65
C GLU A 81 -8.57 -20.33 -0.28
N ARG A 82 -7.76 -20.83 -1.22
CA ARG A 82 -6.31 -21.01 -1.03
C ARG A 82 -5.59 -19.70 -0.74
N PHE A 83 -5.88 -18.62 -1.47
CA PHE A 83 -5.28 -17.34 -1.18
C PHE A 83 -5.76 -16.73 0.15
N ALA A 84 -7.01 -16.99 0.55
CA ALA A 84 -7.51 -16.57 1.86
C ALA A 84 -6.79 -17.33 2.99
N LEU A 85 -6.64 -18.65 2.88
CA LEU A 85 -5.86 -19.48 3.82
C LEU A 85 -4.39 -19.06 3.84
N ALA A 86 -3.75 -18.92 2.68
CA ALA A 86 -2.38 -18.45 2.57
C ALA A 86 -2.18 -17.11 3.30
N SER A 87 -3.09 -16.16 3.12
CA SER A 87 -3.02 -14.85 3.78
C SER A 87 -3.06 -14.98 5.31
N ARG A 88 -3.89 -15.86 5.85
CA ARG A 88 -4.00 -16.13 7.28
C ARG A 88 -2.74 -16.83 7.83
N VAL A 89 -2.23 -17.83 7.12
CA VAL A 89 -0.99 -18.54 7.46
C VAL A 89 0.21 -17.61 7.47
N LEU A 90 0.39 -16.84 6.39
CA LEU A 90 1.47 -15.85 6.28
C LEU A 90 1.37 -14.76 7.36
N ARG A 91 0.16 -14.36 7.77
CA ARG A 91 -0.06 -13.41 8.87
C ARG A 91 0.49 -13.92 10.20
N LEU A 92 0.51 -15.24 10.38
CA LEU A 92 1.08 -15.91 11.56
C LEU A 92 2.60 -16.19 11.42
N GLY A 93 3.21 -15.71 10.35
CA GLY A 93 4.66 -15.84 10.12
C GLY A 93 5.08 -17.22 9.60
N VAL A 94 4.15 -18.05 9.14
CA VAL A 94 4.42 -19.41 8.66
C VAL A 94 4.33 -19.46 7.14
N PRO A 95 5.26 -20.10 6.42
CA PRO A 95 5.14 -20.39 4.99
C PRO A 95 3.94 -21.27 4.66
N TYR A 96 3.37 -21.08 3.47
CA TYR A 96 2.27 -21.89 2.92
C TYR A 96 2.69 -22.45 1.57
N ALA A 97 2.62 -23.76 1.39
CA ALA A 97 3.04 -24.44 0.17
C ALA A 97 2.06 -25.52 -0.25
N GLY A 98 1.94 -25.73 -1.55
CA GLY A 98 1.32 -26.87 -2.20
C GLY A 98 2.32 -27.60 -3.08
N ALA A 99 1.85 -28.49 -3.94
CA ALA A 99 2.69 -29.32 -4.77
C ALA A 99 3.57 -28.53 -5.76
N ASP A 100 3.07 -27.41 -6.26
CA ASP A 100 3.68 -26.61 -7.33
C ASP A 100 3.90 -25.11 -6.96
N PHE A 101 3.64 -24.74 -5.70
CA PHE A 101 3.83 -23.38 -5.22
C PHE A 101 4.37 -23.34 -3.79
N ARG A 102 5.01 -22.20 -3.47
CA ARG A 102 5.39 -21.84 -2.10
C ARG A 102 5.26 -20.34 -1.92
N LEU A 103 4.62 -19.93 -0.84
CA LEU A 103 4.46 -18.54 -0.41
C LEU A 103 5.13 -18.40 0.96
N ASP A 104 6.08 -17.47 1.04
CA ASP A 104 6.77 -17.16 2.29
C ASP A 104 6.28 -15.81 2.83
N PRO A 105 6.17 -15.63 4.16
CA PRO A 105 5.88 -14.33 4.74
C PRO A 105 7.03 -13.37 4.41
N PRO A 106 6.74 -12.10 4.06
CA PRO A 106 7.77 -11.10 3.86
C PRO A 106 8.68 -10.96 5.09
N PRO A 107 10.01 -11.02 4.94
CA PRO A 107 10.91 -10.79 6.04
C PRO A 107 10.81 -9.35 6.52
N LEU A 108 10.74 -9.13 7.84
CA LEU A 108 10.63 -7.83 8.47
C LEU A 108 11.77 -7.66 9.47
N GLU A 109 12.63 -6.65 9.26
CA GLU A 109 13.70 -6.32 10.20
C GLU A 109 13.14 -5.55 11.41
N PRO A 110 13.56 -5.85 12.64
CA PRO A 110 13.16 -5.11 13.82
C PRO A 110 13.53 -3.62 13.73
N PHE A 111 12.68 -2.76 14.28
CA PHE A 111 12.91 -1.33 14.39
C PHE A 111 12.49 -0.83 15.76
N ALA A 112 13.33 0.00 16.40
CA ALA A 112 13.18 0.32 17.81
C ALA A 112 12.42 1.64 18.10
N LEU A 113 12.29 2.52 17.11
CA LEU A 113 11.58 3.80 17.29
C LEU A 113 10.10 3.66 16.96
N PRO A 114 9.23 4.52 17.52
CA PRO A 114 7.82 4.57 17.13
C PRO A 114 7.67 4.68 15.61
N SER A 115 6.82 3.84 15.04
CA SER A 115 6.80 3.68 13.59
C SER A 115 5.44 3.27 13.04
N ILE A 116 5.14 3.79 11.84
CA ILE A 116 3.93 3.47 11.07
C ILE A 116 4.34 3.09 9.65
N ALA A 117 3.90 1.92 9.17
CA ALA A 117 3.99 1.60 7.75
C ALA A 117 2.74 2.05 7.01
N VAL A 118 2.90 2.71 5.86
CA VAL A 118 1.81 2.98 4.92
C VAL A 118 1.94 2.02 3.75
N VAL A 119 0.97 1.12 3.60
CA VAL A 119 0.98 0.03 2.63
C VAL A 119 -0.21 0.17 1.67
N GLY A 120 -0.04 -0.16 0.41
CA GLY A 120 -1.14 -0.14 -0.56
C GLY A 120 -1.50 -1.52 -1.09
N THR A 121 -2.76 -1.70 -1.49
CA THR A 121 -3.22 -2.91 -2.21
C THR A 121 -2.82 -2.92 -3.69
N GLY A 122 -2.13 -1.89 -4.15
CA GLY A 122 -1.68 -1.79 -5.54
C GLY A 122 -0.95 -0.49 -5.84
N LYS A 123 -0.74 -0.25 -7.12
CA LYS A 123 -0.23 1.02 -7.63
C LYS A 123 -1.39 2.01 -7.80
N ARG A 124 -1.15 3.30 -7.54
CA ARG A 124 -2.14 4.39 -7.68
C ARG A 124 -3.36 4.25 -6.76
N VAL A 125 -3.17 3.67 -5.58
CA VAL A 125 -4.21 3.57 -4.54
C VAL A 125 -4.20 4.74 -3.56
N GLY A 126 -3.68 5.91 -3.91
CA GLY A 126 -3.66 7.09 -3.05
C GLY A 126 -2.64 7.07 -1.90
N LYS A 127 -1.77 6.06 -1.85
CA LYS A 127 -0.83 5.85 -0.75
C LYS A 127 0.06 7.09 -0.46
N THR A 128 0.66 7.71 -1.49
CA THR A 128 1.52 8.89 -1.33
C THR A 128 0.76 10.10 -0.76
N ALA A 129 -0.51 10.29 -1.17
CA ALA A 129 -1.37 11.33 -0.59
C ALA A 129 -1.62 11.05 0.89
N LEU A 130 -1.93 9.80 1.25
CA LEU A 130 -2.17 9.40 2.63
C LEU A 130 -0.91 9.51 3.49
N THR A 131 0.26 9.10 2.98
CA THR A 131 1.57 9.29 3.64
C THR A 131 1.84 10.77 3.87
N GLY A 132 1.61 11.61 2.86
CA GLY A 132 1.82 13.06 2.95
C GLY A 132 0.86 13.72 3.94
N HIS A 133 -0.41 13.31 3.97
CA HIS A 133 -1.40 13.79 4.92
C HIS A 133 -1.01 13.43 6.36
N LEU A 134 -0.69 12.16 6.60
CA LEU A 134 -0.22 11.66 7.90
C LEU A 134 1.05 12.40 8.37
N ALA A 135 2.06 12.53 7.51
CA ALA A 135 3.31 13.20 7.87
C ALA A 135 3.09 14.68 8.20
N ARG A 136 2.26 15.38 7.42
CA ARG A 136 1.90 16.79 7.65
C ARG A 136 1.10 16.96 8.96
N LEU A 137 0.18 16.07 9.25
CA LEU A 137 -0.60 16.11 10.49
C LEU A 137 0.32 15.94 11.71
N LEU A 138 1.12 14.88 11.73
CA LEU A 138 1.96 14.53 12.86
C LEU A 138 3.14 15.51 13.06
N SER A 139 3.66 16.11 11.98
CA SER A 139 4.76 17.08 12.06
C SER A 139 4.39 18.40 12.77
N ARG A 140 3.09 18.63 13.05
CA ARG A 140 2.65 19.78 13.85
C ARG A 140 3.05 19.69 15.32
N SER A 141 3.25 18.47 15.83
CA SER A 141 3.50 18.22 17.26
C SER A 141 4.70 17.32 17.53
N ARG A 142 5.23 16.62 16.51
CA ARG A 142 6.35 15.69 16.65
C ARG A 142 7.38 15.86 15.53
N ARG A 143 8.63 15.52 15.82
CA ARG A 143 9.64 15.38 14.77
C ARG A 143 9.42 14.07 14.02
N VAL A 144 8.97 14.18 12.77
CA VAL A 144 8.66 13.04 11.90
C VAL A 144 9.72 12.93 10.80
N VAL A 145 10.14 11.71 10.50
CA VAL A 145 10.95 11.37 9.32
C VAL A 145 10.17 10.36 8.49
N VAL A 146 10.15 10.55 7.16
CA VAL A 146 9.57 9.59 6.22
C VAL A 146 10.67 8.80 5.53
N VAL A 147 10.59 7.48 5.55
CA VAL A 147 11.44 6.58 4.75
C VAL A 147 10.61 6.12 3.56
N ALA A 148 10.92 6.65 2.38
CA ALA A 148 10.17 6.38 1.17
C ALA A 148 10.84 5.29 0.32
N MET A 149 10.17 4.15 0.18
CA MET A 149 10.63 3.03 -0.64
C MET A 149 10.11 3.17 -2.07
N GLY A 150 10.98 3.49 -3.03
CA GLY A 150 10.63 3.66 -4.44
C GLY A 150 11.36 2.73 -5.39
N ARG A 151 10.76 2.43 -6.56
CA ARG A 151 11.47 1.73 -7.65
C ARG A 151 12.53 2.60 -8.30
N GLY A 152 12.32 3.91 -8.31
CA GLY A 152 13.24 4.93 -8.81
C GLY A 152 14.08 5.59 -7.72
N GLY A 153 14.11 5.02 -6.51
CA GLY A 153 14.89 5.55 -5.40
C GLY A 153 16.41 5.45 -5.59
N PRO A 154 17.19 6.12 -4.74
CA PRO A 154 18.65 6.17 -4.84
C PRO A 154 19.30 4.82 -4.50
N PRO A 155 20.50 4.52 -5.04
CA PRO A 155 21.22 3.26 -4.80
C PRO A 155 21.70 3.08 -3.35
N ALA A 156 21.99 4.18 -2.66
CA ALA A 156 22.19 4.25 -1.22
C ALA A 156 21.15 5.20 -0.62
N PRO A 157 20.74 5.06 0.65
CA PRO A 157 19.78 5.97 1.26
C PRO A 157 20.21 7.44 1.14
N GLU A 158 19.31 8.30 0.68
CA GLU A 158 19.55 9.74 0.47
C GLU A 158 18.61 10.56 1.36
N VAL A 159 19.15 11.44 2.18
CA VAL A 159 18.37 12.34 3.03
C VAL A 159 18.03 13.62 2.29
N VAL A 160 16.75 13.94 2.21
CA VAL A 160 16.24 15.23 1.73
C VAL A 160 15.70 15.99 2.94
N ALA A 161 16.50 16.91 3.48
CA ALA A 161 16.18 17.67 4.68
C ALA A 161 15.43 18.98 4.39
N VAL A 162 15.55 19.50 3.17
CA VAL A 162 14.95 20.76 2.74
C VAL A 162 14.01 20.50 1.57
N ARG A 163 12.87 21.18 1.57
CA ARG A 163 11.90 21.10 0.48
C ARG A 163 12.54 21.52 -0.84
N PRO A 164 12.64 20.63 -1.84
CA PRO A 164 13.19 20.99 -3.14
C PRO A 164 12.24 21.94 -3.90
N THR A 165 12.80 22.92 -4.58
CA THR A 165 12.06 23.82 -5.47
C THR A 165 11.80 23.17 -6.83
N VAL A 166 10.91 23.77 -7.64
CA VAL A 166 10.64 23.28 -9.01
C VAL A 166 11.91 23.36 -9.86
N GLU A 167 12.70 24.41 -9.72
CA GLU A 167 13.95 24.62 -10.45
C GLU A 167 15.00 23.55 -10.09
N GLU A 168 15.11 23.19 -8.80
CA GLU A 168 16.01 22.12 -8.36
C GLU A 168 15.58 20.77 -8.89
N LEU A 169 14.26 20.47 -8.90
CA LEU A 169 13.73 19.25 -9.49
C LEU A 169 14.00 19.18 -11.00
N VAL A 170 13.84 20.30 -11.72
CA VAL A 170 14.18 20.38 -13.15
C VAL A 170 15.68 20.20 -13.37
N ALA A 171 16.54 20.78 -12.52
CA ALA A 171 17.99 20.58 -12.60
C ALA A 171 18.37 19.11 -12.38
N LEU A 172 17.73 18.42 -11.43
CA LEU A 172 17.91 16.97 -11.22
C LEU A 172 17.50 16.15 -12.45
N SER A 173 16.35 16.50 -13.06
CA SER A 173 15.88 15.84 -14.29
C SER A 173 16.84 16.02 -15.45
N ARG A 174 17.34 17.24 -15.67
CA ARG A 174 18.35 17.55 -16.69
C ARG A 174 19.67 16.82 -16.48
N ALA A 175 20.01 16.55 -15.21
CA ALA A 175 21.18 15.73 -14.85
C ALA A 175 20.93 14.21 -15.01
N GLY A 176 19.79 13.79 -15.59
CA GLY A 176 19.44 12.39 -15.80
C GLY A 176 19.00 11.65 -14.51
N ARG A 177 18.74 12.38 -13.41
CA ARG A 177 18.22 11.80 -12.16
C ARG A 177 16.70 11.74 -12.19
N HIS A 178 16.13 10.76 -11.44
CA HIS A 178 14.67 10.60 -11.36
C HIS A 178 14.06 11.63 -10.40
N ALA A 179 13.73 12.82 -10.90
CA ALA A 179 13.24 13.96 -10.12
C ALA A 179 11.82 13.78 -9.53
N ALA A 180 11.03 12.84 -10.06
CA ALA A 180 9.71 12.48 -9.52
C ALA A 180 9.75 11.14 -8.75
N SER A 181 10.84 10.88 -8.02
CA SER A 181 10.94 9.71 -7.14
C SER A 181 10.13 9.91 -5.86
N ASP A 182 9.64 8.81 -5.27
CA ASP A 182 8.71 8.83 -4.13
C ASP A 182 9.22 9.72 -2.97
N HIS A 183 10.53 9.72 -2.68
CA HIS A 183 11.11 10.54 -1.60
C HIS A 183 11.19 12.05 -1.96
N LEU A 184 11.50 12.38 -3.21
CA LEU A 184 11.50 13.77 -3.65
C LEU A 184 10.07 14.32 -3.72
N GLU A 185 9.10 13.49 -4.15
CA GLU A 185 7.68 13.83 -4.09
C GLU A 185 7.27 14.15 -2.64
N THR A 186 7.56 13.28 -1.68
CA THR A 186 7.22 13.50 -0.28
C THR A 186 7.90 14.75 0.29
N ALA A 187 9.20 14.92 0.09
CA ALA A 187 9.94 16.10 0.56
C ALA A 187 9.39 17.40 -0.04
N ALA A 188 9.09 17.42 -1.36
CA ALA A 188 8.57 18.58 -2.05
C ALA A 188 7.15 18.96 -1.61
N LEU A 189 6.27 17.94 -1.45
CA LEU A 189 4.86 18.19 -1.17
C LEU A 189 4.56 18.41 0.32
N VAL A 190 5.32 17.78 1.22
CA VAL A 190 5.09 17.83 2.67
C VAL A 190 6.07 18.74 3.38
N GLY A 191 7.36 18.68 3.03
CA GLY A 191 8.42 19.48 3.64
C GLY A 191 8.92 18.91 4.97
N VAL A 192 8.80 17.59 5.17
CA VAL A 192 9.42 16.86 6.29
C VAL A 192 10.71 16.19 5.82
N GLU A 193 11.63 15.93 6.76
CA GLU A 193 12.84 15.16 6.47
C GLU A 193 12.47 13.80 5.87
N THR A 194 12.99 13.48 4.70
CA THR A 194 12.66 12.27 3.98
C THR A 194 13.91 11.50 3.58
N VAL A 195 13.93 10.20 3.86
CA VAL A 195 15.01 9.28 3.46
C VAL A 195 14.55 8.49 2.25
N GLY A 196 15.19 8.73 1.11
CA GLY A 196 14.96 8.00 -0.13
C GLY A 196 15.59 6.62 -0.12
N CYS A 197 14.80 5.60 -0.45
CA CYS A 197 15.25 4.23 -0.54
C CYS A 197 14.79 3.59 -1.86
N ARG A 198 15.50 2.53 -2.27
CA ARG A 198 15.21 1.77 -3.48
C ARG A 198 14.69 0.39 -3.16
N ARG A 199 13.81 -0.12 -4.02
CA ARG A 199 13.49 -1.54 -4.11
C ARG A 199 13.56 -2.06 -5.54
N CYS A 200 13.82 -3.36 -5.67
CA CYS A 200 13.72 -4.12 -6.91
C CYS A 200 12.73 -5.27 -6.74
N GLY A 201 11.89 -5.49 -7.74
CA GLY A 201 10.87 -6.53 -7.73
C GLY A 201 9.74 -6.28 -6.72
N GLY A 202 8.85 -7.24 -6.61
CA GLY A 202 7.76 -7.26 -5.66
C GLY A 202 7.00 -8.57 -5.75
N GLY A 203 7.03 -9.36 -4.67
CA GLY A 203 6.31 -10.62 -4.55
C GLY A 203 4.81 -10.42 -4.33
N LEU A 204 4.05 -11.49 -4.48
CA LEU A 204 2.60 -11.50 -4.27
C LEU A 204 2.24 -11.08 -2.84
N ALA A 205 2.99 -11.54 -1.83
CA ALA A 205 2.83 -11.14 -0.44
C ALA A 205 3.47 -9.78 -0.10
N GLY A 206 4.12 -9.12 -1.07
CA GLY A 206 4.67 -7.78 -0.91
C GLY A 206 6.16 -7.71 -0.56
N ALA A 207 6.88 -8.82 -0.47
CA ALA A 207 8.33 -8.81 -0.28
C ALA A 207 9.04 -8.26 -1.52
N PRO A 208 9.98 -7.30 -1.44
CA PRO A 208 10.88 -6.98 -2.54
C PRO A 208 11.95 -8.06 -2.68
N PHE A 209 12.51 -8.25 -3.90
CA PHE A 209 13.69 -9.08 -4.09
C PHE A 209 14.92 -8.48 -3.41
N ALA A 210 15.07 -7.17 -3.53
CA ALA A 210 16.13 -6.41 -2.90
C ALA A 210 15.62 -5.03 -2.52
N SER A 211 16.13 -4.50 -1.41
CA SER A 211 15.80 -3.17 -0.92
C SER A 211 16.91 -2.67 0.01
N ASN A 212 17.16 -1.36 0.00
CA ASN A 212 18.04 -0.70 0.98
C ASN A 212 17.24 0.02 2.10
N VAL A 213 15.97 -0.34 2.30
CA VAL A 213 15.10 0.29 3.31
C VAL A 213 15.61 0.03 4.73
N ALA A 214 16.19 -1.12 5.01
CA ALA A 214 16.79 -1.40 6.31
C ALA A 214 17.98 -0.47 6.62
N GLU A 215 18.79 -0.16 5.62
CA GLU A 215 19.85 0.86 5.73
C GLU A 215 19.22 2.26 5.91
N GLY A 216 18.18 2.58 5.13
CA GLY A 216 17.41 3.82 5.26
C GLY A 216 16.77 3.98 6.63
N ALA A 217 16.29 2.91 7.26
CA ALA A 217 15.77 2.93 8.62
C ALA A 217 16.85 3.32 9.64
N ARG A 218 18.08 2.82 9.48
CA ARG A 218 19.23 3.23 10.32
C ARG A 218 19.59 4.70 10.12
N VAL A 219 19.57 5.19 8.87
CA VAL A 219 19.77 6.60 8.56
C VAL A 219 18.68 7.46 9.19
N ALA A 220 17.42 7.07 9.06
CA ALA A 220 16.30 7.78 9.68
C ALA A 220 16.42 7.83 11.22
N ALA A 221 16.80 6.70 11.85
CA ALA A 221 16.99 6.66 13.31
C ALA A 221 18.13 7.60 13.77
N ALA A 222 19.19 7.74 12.98
CA ALA A 222 20.30 8.67 13.29
C ALA A 222 19.89 10.15 13.25
N LEU A 223 18.78 10.48 12.56
CA LEU A 223 18.17 11.82 12.59
C LEU A 223 17.40 12.09 13.90
N ALA A 224 17.30 11.12 14.80
CA ALA A 224 16.62 11.21 16.09
C ALA A 224 15.15 11.72 16.00
N PRO A 225 14.29 11.14 15.14
CA PRO A 225 12.88 11.48 15.10
C PRO A 225 12.14 10.91 16.32
N GLU A 226 10.97 11.49 16.60
CA GLU A 226 10.02 10.94 17.56
C GLU A 226 9.11 9.88 16.95
N LEU A 227 8.97 9.89 15.61
CA LEU A 227 8.21 8.90 14.85
C LEU A 227 8.74 8.76 13.41
N VAL A 228 8.81 7.53 12.91
CA VAL A 228 9.19 7.24 11.52
C VAL A 228 7.99 6.66 10.76
N ILE A 229 7.72 7.24 9.58
CA ILE A 229 6.73 6.71 8.65
C ILE A 229 7.47 5.96 7.53
N PHE A 230 7.18 4.67 7.37
CA PHE A 230 7.71 3.86 6.27
C PHE A 230 6.70 3.80 5.13
N ASP A 231 6.96 4.52 4.05
CA ASP A 231 6.11 4.52 2.87
C ASP A 231 6.47 3.38 1.92
N GLY A 232 5.53 2.42 1.75
CA GLY A 232 5.66 1.30 0.82
C GLY A 232 5.62 1.73 -0.65
N SER A 233 5.78 0.81 -1.58
CA SER A 233 5.81 1.10 -3.03
C SER A 233 4.88 0.20 -3.82
N GLY A 234 3.80 0.73 -4.37
CA GLY A 234 2.74 -0.07 -4.97
C GLY A 234 2.15 -1.01 -3.92
N ALA A 235 2.17 -2.32 -4.18
CA ALA A 235 1.77 -3.34 -3.22
C ALA A 235 2.95 -3.93 -2.40
N ALA A 236 4.18 -3.45 -2.59
CA ALA A 236 5.32 -3.89 -1.80
C ALA A 236 5.31 -3.28 -0.40
N ILE A 237 5.56 -4.11 0.59
CA ILE A 237 5.61 -3.78 2.01
C ILE A 237 7.04 -3.37 2.35
N PRO A 238 7.28 -2.28 3.09
CA PRO A 238 8.59 -1.99 3.66
C PRO A 238 9.08 -3.18 4.51
N PRO A 239 10.30 -3.67 4.32
CA PRO A 239 10.80 -4.84 5.04
C PRO A 239 11.20 -4.49 6.50
N ILE A 240 10.35 -3.79 7.20
CA ILE A 240 10.54 -3.30 8.58
C ILE A 240 9.33 -3.72 9.42
N ALA A 241 9.58 -4.24 10.62
CA ALA A 241 8.57 -4.47 11.62
C ALA A 241 8.20 -3.14 12.27
N THR A 242 7.04 -2.59 11.90
CA THR A 242 6.53 -1.34 12.45
C THR A 242 5.47 -1.58 13.52
N ASP A 243 5.28 -0.62 14.42
CA ASP A 243 4.27 -0.72 15.50
C ASP A 243 2.85 -0.69 14.95
N ARG A 244 2.61 0.07 13.87
CA ARG A 244 1.30 0.24 13.24
C ARG A 244 1.38 0.12 11.73
N VAL A 245 0.27 -0.31 11.14
CA VAL A 245 0.12 -0.47 9.69
C VAL A 245 -1.15 0.25 9.22
N LEU A 246 -0.96 1.26 8.37
CA LEU A 246 -2.02 1.97 7.67
C LEU A 246 -2.11 1.43 6.24
N VAL A 247 -3.28 0.92 5.85
CA VAL A 247 -3.47 0.34 4.52
C VAL A 247 -4.34 1.23 3.64
N ALA A 248 -3.82 1.60 2.47
CA ALA A 248 -4.57 2.31 1.43
C ALA A 248 -5.15 1.33 0.40
N VAL A 249 -6.44 1.46 0.14
CA VAL A 249 -7.19 0.69 -0.86
C VAL A 249 -7.90 1.67 -1.79
N ALA A 250 -7.86 1.49 -3.11
CA ALA A 250 -8.59 2.40 -4.00
C ALA A 250 -10.03 1.96 -4.18
N GLY A 251 -10.99 2.89 -4.03
CA GLY A 251 -12.42 2.63 -4.14
C GLY A 251 -12.90 2.16 -5.52
N HIS A 252 -12.11 2.36 -6.57
CA HIS A 252 -12.41 1.90 -7.92
C HIS A 252 -11.78 0.51 -8.26
N GLN A 253 -11.06 -0.12 -7.34
CA GLN A 253 -10.55 -1.48 -7.56
C GLN A 253 -11.73 -2.48 -7.59
N PRO A 254 -11.64 -3.56 -8.38
CA PRO A 254 -12.59 -4.66 -8.21
C PRO A 254 -12.53 -5.21 -6.77
N PRO A 255 -13.66 -5.36 -6.07
CA PRO A 255 -13.67 -5.82 -4.66
C PRO A 255 -12.89 -7.13 -4.43
N ALA A 256 -13.00 -8.10 -5.35
CA ALA A 256 -12.27 -9.35 -5.30
C ALA A 256 -10.75 -9.19 -5.42
N VAL A 257 -10.26 -8.11 -6.04
CA VAL A 257 -8.83 -7.78 -6.11
C VAL A 257 -8.40 -6.97 -4.90
N ALA A 258 -9.21 -6.00 -4.49
CA ALA A 258 -8.92 -5.11 -3.37
C ALA A 258 -8.75 -5.87 -2.04
N ALA A 259 -9.61 -6.85 -1.79
CA ALA A 259 -9.65 -7.63 -0.56
C ALA A 259 -9.26 -9.11 -0.72
N GLY A 260 -9.13 -9.60 -1.96
CA GLY A 260 -8.76 -10.98 -2.28
C GLY A 260 -7.26 -11.19 -2.54
N TYR A 261 -6.94 -12.38 -2.99
CA TYR A 261 -5.57 -12.82 -3.21
C TYR A 261 -4.70 -12.51 -1.97
N LEU A 262 -3.43 -12.12 -2.17
CA LEU A 262 -2.57 -11.70 -1.06
C LEU A 262 -2.71 -10.21 -0.68
N ASN A 263 -3.69 -9.47 -1.21
CA ASN A 263 -4.13 -8.23 -0.58
C ASN A 263 -4.84 -8.50 0.75
N ALA A 264 -5.51 -9.64 0.91
CA ALA A 264 -6.02 -10.09 2.20
C ALA A 264 -4.92 -10.15 3.27
N TYR A 265 -3.71 -10.62 2.94
CA TYR A 265 -2.56 -10.60 3.85
C TYR A 265 -2.21 -9.17 4.34
N ARG A 266 -2.25 -8.17 3.45
CA ARG A 266 -2.01 -6.77 3.82
C ARG A 266 -3.09 -6.24 4.76
N LEU A 267 -4.34 -6.55 4.45
CA LEU A 267 -5.51 -6.14 5.24
C LEU A 267 -5.51 -6.79 6.63
N LEU A 268 -5.12 -8.06 6.74
CA LEU A 268 -5.00 -8.77 8.03
C LEU A 268 -3.91 -8.18 8.94
N ARG A 269 -3.03 -7.34 8.41
CA ARG A 269 -2.00 -6.62 9.16
C ARG A 269 -2.41 -5.20 9.55
N ALA A 270 -3.52 -4.70 9.01
CA ALA A 270 -3.94 -3.32 9.18
C ALA A 270 -4.38 -3.00 10.61
N ASP A 271 -3.97 -1.84 11.10
CA ASP A 271 -4.54 -1.18 12.28
C ASP A 271 -5.62 -0.16 11.86
N LEU A 272 -5.47 0.43 10.67
CA LEU A 272 -6.45 1.32 10.02
C LEU A 272 -6.44 1.08 8.51
N VAL A 273 -7.61 1.06 7.88
CA VAL A 273 -7.75 1.01 6.42
C VAL A 273 -8.43 2.26 5.92
N VAL A 274 -7.83 2.90 4.92
CA VAL A 274 -8.40 4.05 4.21
C VAL A 274 -8.75 3.62 2.78
N VAL A 275 -10.05 3.68 2.45
CA VAL A 275 -10.54 3.47 1.08
C VAL A 275 -10.51 4.82 0.38
N THR A 276 -9.50 5.06 -0.42
CA THR A 276 -9.29 6.32 -1.14
C THR A 276 -10.13 6.38 -2.42
N MET A 277 -10.28 7.58 -2.99
CA MET A 277 -11.03 7.78 -4.24
C MET A 277 -12.45 7.21 -4.16
N ALA A 278 -13.10 7.41 -3.00
CA ALA A 278 -14.48 7.02 -2.72
C ALA A 278 -15.47 8.05 -3.28
N GLU A 279 -15.31 8.44 -4.55
CA GLU A 279 -16.21 9.38 -5.21
C GLU A 279 -17.60 8.77 -5.39
N ALA A 280 -18.62 9.63 -5.38
CA ALA A 280 -19.99 9.20 -5.63
C ALA A 280 -20.10 8.44 -6.95
N GLY A 281 -20.74 7.27 -6.93
CA GLY A 281 -20.92 6.42 -8.10
C GLY A 281 -19.67 5.61 -8.53
N SER A 282 -18.55 5.64 -7.79
CA SER A 282 -17.38 4.84 -8.12
C SER A 282 -17.49 3.37 -7.72
N GLY A 283 -18.53 2.98 -6.96
CA GLY A 283 -18.72 1.61 -6.45
C GLY A 283 -17.83 1.25 -5.26
N TRP A 284 -17.25 2.25 -4.60
CA TRP A 284 -16.36 2.08 -3.45
C TRP A 284 -17.01 1.35 -2.26
N GLU A 285 -18.35 1.39 -2.14
CA GLU A 285 -19.09 0.69 -1.10
C GLU A 285 -18.83 -0.81 -1.15
N GLY A 286 -18.83 -1.41 -2.36
CA GLY A 286 -18.49 -2.81 -2.56
C GLY A 286 -17.05 -3.14 -2.15
N VAL A 287 -16.11 -2.22 -2.38
CA VAL A 287 -14.73 -2.37 -1.92
C VAL A 287 -14.65 -2.30 -0.40
N ARG A 288 -15.31 -1.32 0.22
CA ARG A 288 -15.39 -1.20 1.69
C ARG A 288 -15.93 -2.47 2.33
N ASP A 289 -17.01 -3.01 1.80
CA ASP A 289 -17.68 -4.18 2.36
C ASP A 289 -16.81 -5.44 2.22
N ALA A 290 -16.14 -5.62 1.08
CA ALA A 290 -15.16 -6.68 0.88
C ALA A 290 -13.96 -6.55 1.83
N VAL A 291 -13.45 -5.34 2.06
CA VAL A 291 -12.37 -5.08 3.03
C VAL A 291 -12.83 -5.40 4.45
N ARG A 292 -14.03 -4.96 4.85
CA ARG A 292 -14.60 -5.25 6.18
C ARG A 292 -14.77 -6.73 6.46
N ALA A 293 -15.02 -7.54 5.43
CA ALA A 293 -15.12 -9.00 5.56
C ALA A 293 -13.78 -9.68 5.88
N VAL A 294 -12.65 -9.00 5.62
CA VAL A 294 -11.30 -9.54 5.82
C VAL A 294 -10.64 -9.04 7.10
N VAL A 295 -10.79 -7.76 7.40
CA VAL A 295 -10.11 -7.14 8.56
C VAL A 295 -10.73 -7.55 9.89
N ALA A 296 -9.95 -7.49 10.97
CA ALA A 296 -10.49 -7.73 12.31
C ALA A 296 -11.57 -6.68 12.68
N PRO A 297 -12.62 -7.03 13.45
CA PRO A 297 -13.73 -6.11 13.77
C PRO A 297 -13.31 -4.79 14.42
N ARG A 298 -12.17 -4.74 15.09
CA ARG A 298 -11.61 -3.53 15.71
C ARG A 298 -10.99 -2.55 14.70
N VAL A 299 -10.66 -3.02 13.50
CA VAL A 299 -10.00 -2.20 12.48
C VAL A 299 -11.03 -1.29 11.82
N ARG A 300 -10.81 0.00 11.90
CA ARG A 300 -11.64 0.99 11.20
C ARG A 300 -11.37 0.96 9.70
N VAL A 301 -12.43 1.10 8.91
CA VAL A 301 -12.36 1.21 7.44
C VAL A 301 -13.06 2.50 7.04
N LEU A 302 -12.28 3.49 6.62
CA LEU A 302 -12.74 4.85 6.36
C LEU A 302 -12.71 5.16 4.87
N PRO A 303 -13.84 5.51 4.22
CA PRO A 303 -13.85 6.00 2.85
C PRO A 303 -13.39 7.46 2.80
N THR A 304 -12.56 7.80 1.81
CA THR A 304 -12.01 9.15 1.62
C THR A 304 -11.92 9.52 0.14
N VAL A 305 -11.90 10.81 -0.13
CA VAL A 305 -11.59 11.39 -1.43
C VAL A 305 -10.26 12.12 -1.39
N LEU A 306 -9.67 12.33 -2.57
CA LEU A 306 -8.43 13.10 -2.71
C LEU A 306 -8.76 14.46 -3.31
N ARG A 307 -8.32 15.53 -2.66
CA ARG A 307 -8.55 16.90 -3.11
C ARG A 307 -7.24 17.64 -3.37
N PRO A 308 -7.11 18.30 -4.52
CA PRO A 308 -5.89 19.02 -4.86
C PRO A 308 -5.65 20.21 -3.94
N ARG A 309 -4.47 20.27 -3.36
CA ARG A 309 -4.00 21.38 -2.55
C ARG A 309 -2.76 22.01 -3.18
N PRO A 310 -2.91 23.15 -3.88
CA PRO A 310 -1.80 23.89 -4.43
C PRO A 310 -0.80 24.32 -3.35
N LEU A 311 0.50 24.30 -3.67
CA LEU A 311 1.55 24.81 -2.78
C LEU A 311 1.94 26.26 -3.10
N VAL A 312 1.26 26.86 -4.08
CA VAL A 312 1.39 28.28 -4.46
C VAL A 312 0.03 28.95 -4.36
N ASP A 313 0.02 30.28 -4.21
CA ASP A 313 -1.24 31.05 -4.21
C ASP A 313 -1.83 31.11 -5.61
N VAL A 314 -3.08 30.65 -5.73
CA VAL A 314 -3.82 30.57 -7.00
C VAL A 314 -5.10 31.44 -6.99
N ARG A 315 -5.36 32.15 -5.91
CA ARG A 315 -6.58 32.98 -5.76
C ARG A 315 -6.69 34.05 -6.83
N GLY A 316 -7.80 34.01 -7.57
CA GLY A 316 -8.07 34.93 -8.68
C GLY A 316 -7.23 34.69 -9.95
N ARG A 317 -6.35 33.70 -9.94
CA ARG A 317 -5.47 33.37 -11.09
C ARG A 317 -6.09 32.30 -11.98
N SER A 318 -5.77 32.36 -13.27
CA SER A 318 -6.11 31.27 -14.20
C SER A 318 -5.12 30.13 -14.00
N VAL A 319 -5.65 28.90 -13.83
CA VAL A 319 -4.84 27.70 -13.60
C VAL A 319 -5.16 26.60 -14.60
N ALA A 320 -4.12 25.90 -15.07
CA ALA A 320 -4.24 24.64 -15.76
C ALA A 320 -3.68 23.54 -14.86
N TYR A 321 -4.48 22.53 -14.54
CA TYR A 321 -4.11 21.46 -13.63
C TYR A 321 -3.77 20.18 -14.37
N PHE A 322 -2.57 19.66 -14.15
CA PHE A 322 -2.05 18.42 -14.75
C PHE A 322 -1.90 17.34 -13.68
N CYS A 323 -2.66 16.26 -13.81
CA CYS A 323 -2.72 15.18 -12.84
C CYS A 323 -2.72 13.80 -13.50
N THR A 324 -2.93 12.76 -12.72
CA THR A 324 -3.09 11.37 -13.18
C THR A 324 -4.53 10.87 -12.98
N ALA A 325 -5.46 11.72 -12.62
CA ALA A 325 -6.85 11.39 -12.36
C ALA A 325 -7.59 11.02 -13.66
N ALA A 326 -8.55 10.12 -13.54
CA ALA A 326 -9.44 9.77 -14.64
C ALA A 326 -10.36 10.97 -15.00
N PRO A 327 -10.80 11.09 -16.26
CA PRO A 327 -11.66 12.20 -16.70
C PRO A 327 -12.92 12.39 -15.85
N ALA A 328 -13.50 11.32 -15.31
CA ALA A 328 -14.68 11.38 -14.46
C ALA A 328 -14.47 12.19 -13.15
N ALA A 329 -13.22 12.36 -12.70
CA ALA A 329 -12.89 13.15 -11.51
C ALA A 329 -12.60 14.64 -11.84
N HIS A 330 -12.41 15.01 -13.10
CA HIS A 330 -11.91 16.34 -13.48
C HIS A 330 -12.84 17.47 -13.02
N GLU A 331 -14.16 17.29 -13.11
CA GLU A 331 -15.12 18.29 -12.68
C GLU A 331 -15.03 18.55 -11.16
N ALA A 332 -14.98 17.49 -10.35
CA ALA A 332 -14.85 17.60 -8.90
C ALA A 332 -13.52 18.27 -8.49
N LEU A 333 -12.42 17.94 -9.18
CA LEU A 333 -11.10 18.55 -8.93
C LEU A 333 -11.08 20.03 -9.31
N ALA A 334 -11.68 20.41 -10.45
CA ALA A 334 -11.81 21.78 -10.88
C ALA A 334 -12.71 22.59 -9.93
N GLY A 335 -13.84 22.01 -9.51
CA GLY A 335 -14.75 22.58 -8.52
C GLY A 335 -14.03 22.88 -7.22
N HIS A 336 -13.30 21.93 -6.67
CA HIS A 336 -12.54 22.12 -5.43
C HIS A 336 -11.47 23.23 -5.55
N LEU A 337 -10.71 23.28 -6.64
CA LEU A 337 -9.74 24.35 -6.88
C LEU A 337 -10.41 25.72 -6.97
N THR A 338 -11.61 25.79 -7.51
CA THR A 338 -12.36 27.03 -7.64
C THR A 338 -12.98 27.46 -6.31
N GLU A 339 -13.68 26.56 -5.63
CA GLU A 339 -14.47 26.85 -4.44
C GLU A 339 -13.60 27.06 -3.20
N VAL A 340 -12.60 26.21 -3.01
CA VAL A 340 -11.74 26.23 -1.81
C VAL A 340 -10.54 27.16 -2.01
N HIS A 341 -9.90 27.11 -3.17
CA HIS A 341 -8.65 27.86 -3.43
C HIS A 341 -8.87 29.16 -4.22
N GLY A 342 -10.09 29.42 -4.71
CA GLY A 342 -10.44 30.64 -5.45
C GLY A 342 -9.77 30.75 -6.82
N ALA A 343 -9.33 29.65 -7.39
CA ALA A 343 -8.70 29.60 -8.70
C ALA A 343 -9.73 29.70 -9.84
N ARG A 344 -9.34 30.27 -10.96
CA ARG A 344 -10.11 30.19 -12.22
C ARG A 344 -9.54 29.06 -13.06
N VAL A 345 -10.10 27.86 -12.93
CA VAL A 345 -9.64 26.67 -13.65
C VAL A 345 -10.00 26.76 -15.14
N VAL A 346 -9.01 26.76 -16.00
CA VAL A 346 -9.17 26.86 -17.48
C VAL A 346 -8.93 25.51 -18.15
N HIS A 347 -8.26 24.58 -17.50
CA HIS A 347 -7.97 23.25 -18.02
C HIS A 347 -7.67 22.26 -16.90
N VAL A 348 -8.14 21.01 -17.02
CA VAL A 348 -7.72 19.88 -16.22
C VAL A 348 -7.31 18.76 -17.15
N SER A 349 -6.10 18.25 -16.99
CA SER A 349 -5.53 17.16 -17.77
C SER A 349 -5.29 15.93 -16.90
N GLY A 350 -5.73 14.76 -17.38
CA GLY A 350 -5.33 13.45 -16.85
C GLY A 350 -4.13 12.84 -17.58
N SER A 351 -3.53 13.56 -18.54
CA SER A 351 -2.54 13.04 -19.49
C SER A 351 -1.10 13.01 -18.94
N LEU A 352 -0.88 13.24 -17.64
CA LEU A 352 0.46 13.33 -17.04
C LEU A 352 1.33 12.08 -17.29
N ALA A 353 0.71 10.92 -17.54
CA ALA A 353 1.40 9.69 -17.90
C ALA A 353 1.55 9.48 -19.43
N ASP A 354 0.90 10.31 -20.28
CA ASP A 354 1.00 10.30 -21.74
C ASP A 354 1.74 11.54 -22.23
N ARG A 355 3.04 11.39 -22.47
CA ARG A 355 3.93 12.49 -22.87
C ARG A 355 3.54 13.15 -24.19
N GLY A 356 2.94 12.39 -25.12
CA GLY A 356 2.52 12.90 -26.44
C GLY A 356 1.31 13.82 -26.31
N ALA A 357 0.24 13.32 -25.67
CA ALA A 357 -0.96 14.09 -25.39
C ALA A 357 -0.64 15.32 -24.55
N LEU A 358 0.16 15.16 -23.49
CA LEU A 358 0.55 16.22 -22.56
C LEU A 358 1.25 17.41 -23.27
N ARG A 359 2.20 17.16 -24.17
CA ARG A 359 2.87 18.22 -24.94
C ARG A 359 1.89 18.97 -25.82
N GLY A 360 1.00 18.24 -26.53
CA GLY A 360 -0.01 18.87 -27.37
C GLY A 360 -1.05 19.69 -26.58
N GLU A 361 -1.31 19.35 -25.32
CA GLU A 361 -2.16 20.14 -24.43
C GLU A 361 -1.43 21.42 -23.97
N LEU A 362 -0.18 21.31 -23.53
CA LEU A 362 0.64 22.44 -23.06
C LEU A 362 0.81 23.53 -24.13
N GLU A 363 0.93 23.17 -25.40
CA GLU A 363 1.03 24.13 -26.51
C GLU A 363 -0.24 24.98 -26.68
N ARG A 364 -1.41 24.44 -26.33
CA ARG A 364 -2.72 25.09 -26.48
C ARG A 364 -3.22 25.81 -25.23
N VAL A 365 -2.79 25.36 -24.06
CA VAL A 365 -3.21 25.90 -22.78
C VAL A 365 -2.61 27.28 -22.55
N ARG A 366 -3.42 28.21 -22.02
CA ARG A 366 -2.98 29.54 -21.55
C ARG A 366 -3.49 29.74 -20.14
N ALA A 367 -2.58 29.86 -19.20
CA ALA A 367 -2.86 30.03 -17.78
C ALA A 367 -1.76 30.86 -17.10
N ASP A 368 -2.10 31.49 -15.98
CA ASP A 368 -1.12 32.22 -15.15
C ASP A 368 -0.24 31.24 -14.38
N VAL A 369 -0.79 30.06 -14.05
CA VAL A 369 -0.09 29.02 -13.28
C VAL A 369 -0.38 27.64 -13.91
N LEU A 370 0.68 26.85 -14.11
CA LEU A 370 0.59 25.42 -14.39
C LEU A 370 0.68 24.67 -13.07
N LEU A 371 -0.44 24.14 -12.60
CA LEU A 371 -0.49 23.27 -11.44
C LEU A 371 -0.19 21.83 -11.86
N VAL A 372 0.65 21.13 -11.10
CA VAL A 372 1.04 19.76 -11.46
C VAL A 372 1.23 18.86 -10.24
N GLU A 373 0.69 17.63 -10.31
CA GLU A 373 1.07 16.56 -9.38
C GLU A 373 2.52 16.13 -9.68
N LEU A 374 3.35 15.95 -8.64
CA LEU A 374 4.75 15.54 -8.83
C LEU A 374 4.86 14.04 -9.14
N LYS A 375 4.39 13.65 -10.33
CA LYS A 375 4.35 12.26 -10.83
C LYS A 375 4.66 12.21 -12.32
N ALA A 376 5.04 11.02 -12.80
CA ALA A 376 5.22 10.74 -14.21
C ALA A 376 6.04 11.82 -14.94
N ALA A 377 5.44 12.54 -15.90
CA ALA A 377 6.10 13.57 -16.72
C ALA A 377 5.98 15.00 -16.13
N ALA A 378 5.71 15.14 -14.84
CA ALA A 378 5.53 16.44 -14.19
C ALA A 378 6.73 17.37 -14.33
N VAL A 379 7.92 16.87 -14.05
CA VAL A 379 9.14 17.69 -14.00
C VAL A 379 9.69 17.91 -15.41
N ASP A 380 9.94 16.86 -16.13
CA ASP A 380 10.62 16.88 -17.43
C ASP A 380 9.73 17.26 -18.64
N VAL A 381 8.44 17.48 -18.42
CA VAL A 381 7.54 18.00 -19.43
C VAL A 381 6.82 19.26 -18.95
N VAL A 382 6.04 19.20 -17.86
CA VAL A 382 5.23 20.36 -17.43
C VAL A 382 6.08 21.44 -16.81
N ALA A 383 6.95 21.11 -15.85
CA ALA A 383 7.79 22.10 -15.18
C ALA A 383 8.83 22.69 -16.15
N GLU A 384 9.47 21.84 -16.96
CA GLU A 384 10.40 22.27 -18.01
C GLU A 384 9.73 23.25 -19.01
N PHE A 385 8.51 22.95 -19.46
CA PHE A 385 7.72 23.82 -20.35
C PHE A 385 7.39 25.15 -19.66
N GLY A 386 6.88 25.10 -18.41
CA GLY A 386 6.52 26.31 -17.67
C GLY A 386 7.71 27.26 -17.50
N LEU A 387 8.85 26.73 -17.04
CA LEU A 387 10.08 27.52 -16.90
C LEU A 387 10.56 28.11 -18.24
N ALA A 388 10.49 27.33 -19.32
CA ALA A 388 10.91 27.81 -20.65
C ALA A 388 9.99 28.92 -21.22
N GLN A 389 8.69 28.91 -20.85
CA GLN A 389 7.73 29.94 -21.25
C GLN A 389 7.60 31.09 -20.26
N GLY A 390 8.31 31.07 -19.11
CA GLY A 390 8.16 32.05 -18.06
C GLY A 390 6.81 32.02 -17.35
N VAL A 391 6.12 30.85 -17.38
CA VAL A 391 4.86 30.61 -16.68
C VAL A 391 5.17 29.97 -15.33
N GLU A 392 4.53 30.46 -14.27
CA GLU A 392 4.70 29.88 -12.92
C GLU A 392 4.23 28.42 -12.87
N VAL A 393 5.02 27.56 -12.23
CA VAL A 393 4.69 26.16 -12.00
C VAL A 393 4.46 25.92 -10.51
N GLY A 394 3.25 25.53 -10.14
CA GLY A 394 2.87 25.18 -8.78
C GLY A 394 2.77 23.67 -8.60
N LEU A 395 3.47 23.11 -7.63
CA LEU A 395 3.26 21.72 -7.23
C LEU A 395 1.94 21.59 -6.46
N VAL A 396 1.28 20.44 -6.63
CA VAL A 396 0.00 20.13 -5.99
C VAL A 396 0.17 18.90 -5.12
N ALA A 397 -0.10 19.04 -3.82
CA ALA A 397 -0.33 17.93 -2.91
C ALA A 397 -1.81 17.50 -2.99
N ASN A 398 -2.14 16.38 -2.37
CA ASN A 398 -3.52 15.97 -2.19
C ASN A 398 -3.87 15.94 -0.70
N ASP A 399 -4.93 16.62 -0.31
CA ASP A 399 -5.55 16.44 0.98
C ASP A 399 -6.45 15.20 0.93
N VAL A 400 -6.52 14.48 2.03
CA VAL A 400 -7.35 13.27 2.16
C VAL A 400 -8.54 13.63 3.05
N GLU A 401 -9.73 13.61 2.48
CA GLU A 401 -10.96 14.03 3.17
C GLU A 401 -11.89 12.84 3.37
N ALA A 402 -12.41 12.65 4.57
CA ALA A 402 -13.39 11.60 4.87
C ALA A 402 -14.71 11.84 4.11
N VAL A 403 -15.38 10.75 3.71
CA VAL A 403 -16.68 10.79 3.04
C VAL A 403 -17.78 10.34 4.01
N GLY A 404 -18.86 11.15 4.11
CA GLY A 404 -20.03 10.86 4.94
C GLY A 404 -19.82 11.24 6.42
N ASP A 405 -20.78 10.83 7.27
CA ASP A 405 -20.83 11.14 8.71
C ASP A 405 -19.97 10.18 9.55
N GLY A 406 -18.85 9.72 9.01
CA GLY A 406 -17.91 8.83 9.70
C GLY A 406 -17.04 9.58 10.73
N PRO A 407 -16.16 8.84 11.43
CA PRO A 407 -15.18 9.48 12.32
C PRO A 407 -14.24 10.38 11.53
N ASP A 408 -13.68 11.38 12.20
CA ASP A 408 -12.67 12.26 11.61
C ASP A 408 -11.39 11.50 11.27
N LEU A 409 -10.83 11.71 10.08
CA LEU A 409 -9.61 11.05 9.65
C LEU A 409 -8.41 11.47 10.49
N ASP A 410 -8.29 12.77 10.79
CA ASP A 410 -7.15 13.30 11.56
C ASP A 410 -7.15 12.71 12.98
N GLU A 411 -8.33 12.58 13.62
CA GLU A 411 -8.47 11.92 14.92
C GLU A 411 -8.00 10.46 14.86
N LEU A 412 -8.45 9.68 13.88
CA LEU A 412 -8.03 8.29 13.71
C LEU A 412 -6.52 8.15 13.43
N LEU A 413 -5.93 9.07 12.70
CA LEU A 413 -4.49 9.08 12.42
C LEU A 413 -3.67 9.47 13.66
N LEU A 414 -4.18 10.39 14.50
CA LEU A 414 -3.56 10.73 15.77
C LEU A 414 -3.63 9.55 16.75
N GLU A 415 -4.79 8.90 16.89
CA GLU A 415 -4.93 7.66 17.67
C GLU A 415 -3.96 6.57 17.19
N LEU A 416 -3.85 6.37 15.86
CA LEU A 416 -2.92 5.40 15.27
C LEU A 416 -1.46 5.70 15.67
N ALA A 417 -1.09 6.98 15.76
CA ALA A 417 0.22 7.43 16.18
C ALA A 417 0.42 7.45 17.71
N GLY A 418 -0.58 7.03 18.50
CA GLY A 418 -0.53 7.04 19.95
C GLY A 418 -0.53 8.47 20.54
N ILE A 419 -1.24 9.40 19.88
CA ILE A 419 -1.47 10.75 20.39
C ILE A 419 -2.90 10.79 20.93
N GLU A 420 -3.08 11.16 22.19
CA GLU A 420 -4.41 11.41 22.75
C GLU A 420 -5.03 12.66 22.10
N VAL A 421 -6.28 12.52 21.66
CA VAL A 421 -7.07 13.57 21.00
C VAL A 421 -7.89 14.35 22.02
#